data_0d6a9a77216914ed131263a278010ac9
#
_entry.id   0d6a9a77216914ed131263a278010ac9
#
_cell.length_a   1.000
_cell.length_b   1.000
_cell.length_c   1.000
_cell.angle_alpha   90.00
_cell.angle_beta   90.00
_cell.angle_gamma   90.00
#
_symmetry.space_group_name_H-M   'P 1'
#
loop_
_entity.id
_entity.type
_entity.pdbx_description
1 polymer ?
#
loop_
_entity_poly.entity_id
_entity_poly.type
_entity_poly.pdbx_seq_one_letter_code
_entity_poly.pdbx_strand_id
1 'polypeptide(L)'
;MPDGSKKFAGGGEVKGNVFLIGCEAHELPGLETIILCEGYATGASIYEATGLPVAVVFSANFCVSACTRLRSITGAKFIIALDNDTSGIGEKCANEVVNSITNAVSRLPSIIGDFNDLYLEKGLEQVKLELVESKFNIRQYAIRNLVEEPKPIEWLVDSFIPFGKPGIIAAVGGVGKSLSMIQLALGIATGGDWWGKTIKQKGSTVIFAAEDDLGEVHRRIASLDPLGLRFQSEYDVYVFPIPEQKEPMILLREEGITSQATELVEELKTIPNLKLVVFDPLQAFTTGNISSSNEVGQLWGSYCANISARLGITCLTVHHLAKSALTNDSDDALSHRAEIRGAPSITDSVRFAIAMWLADNDTCEKICLEQGIEVDRMAVVKASLVKSNSGNVDYSTKTLVRRGAVLEILDGNKKSFDWD
;
A
#
# COMPACT_ATOMS: atom_id res chain seq x y z
N MET A 1 5.53 40.53 -19.12
CA MET A 1 4.59 40.93 -20.24
C MET A 1 3.17 40.79 -19.73
N PRO A 2 2.22 41.62 -20.20
CA PRO A 2 0.80 41.49 -19.75
C PRO A 2 0.14 40.15 -20.08
N ASP A 3 0.71 39.38 -21.00
CA ASP A 3 0.28 38.04 -21.43
C ASP A 3 0.96 36.91 -20.66
N GLY A 4 1.70 37.20 -19.59
CA GLY A 4 2.44 36.18 -18.81
C GLY A 4 3.70 35.66 -19.50
N SER A 5 4.02 36.08 -20.72
CA SER A 5 5.23 35.60 -21.41
C SER A 5 6.52 36.20 -20.81
N LYS A 6 7.50 35.33 -20.59
CA LYS A 6 8.86 35.75 -20.15
C LYS A 6 9.72 36.07 -21.40
N LYS A 7 10.34 37.24 -21.44
CA LYS A 7 11.31 37.60 -22.49
C LYS A 7 12.62 38.03 -21.83
N PHE A 8 13.70 37.55 -22.38
CA PHE A 8 15.05 38.07 -22.01
C PHE A 8 15.29 39.41 -22.69
N ALA A 9 16.08 40.25 -22.04
CA ALA A 9 16.54 41.51 -22.66
C ALA A 9 17.35 41.21 -23.92
N GLY A 10 17.09 41.95 -25.00
CA GLY A 10 17.82 41.77 -26.26
C GLY A 10 19.33 42.04 -26.10
N GLY A 11 20.17 41.13 -26.63
CA GLY A 11 21.63 41.25 -26.61
C GLY A 11 22.35 40.63 -25.42
N GLY A 12 21.63 40.00 -24.47
CA GLY A 12 22.22 39.24 -23.36
C GLY A 12 22.50 37.78 -23.73
N GLU A 13 23.68 37.27 -23.41
CA GLU A 13 23.93 35.80 -23.47
C GLU A 13 23.31 35.11 -22.25
N VAL A 14 22.30 34.33 -22.46
CA VAL A 14 21.60 33.59 -21.38
C VAL A 14 22.07 32.15 -21.29
N LYS A 15 22.29 31.49 -22.44
CA LYS A 15 22.64 30.07 -22.51
C LYS A 15 24.01 29.82 -21.86
N GLY A 16 24.02 28.96 -20.83
CA GLY A 16 25.24 28.62 -20.08
C GLY A 16 25.64 29.63 -18.99
N ASN A 17 24.94 30.76 -18.87
CA ASN A 17 25.11 31.70 -17.77
C ASN A 17 24.11 31.40 -16.65
N VAL A 18 24.51 31.79 -15.43
CA VAL A 18 23.68 31.60 -14.22
C VAL A 18 23.65 32.86 -13.38
N PHE A 19 22.61 33.05 -12.63
CA PHE A 19 22.55 34.01 -11.54
C PHE A 19 22.78 33.29 -10.21
N LEU A 20 23.77 33.75 -9.43
CA LEU A 20 24.14 33.12 -8.17
C LEU A 20 23.39 33.78 -7.00
N ILE A 21 22.89 32.96 -6.09
CA ILE A 21 22.30 33.34 -4.81
C ILE A 21 23.12 32.67 -3.71
N GLY A 22 23.54 33.44 -2.70
CA GLY A 22 24.24 32.92 -1.53
C GLY A 22 25.73 32.65 -1.72
N CYS A 23 26.30 33.00 -2.90
CA CYS A 23 27.74 32.98 -3.12
C CYS A 23 28.16 33.94 -4.26
N GLU A 24 29.44 34.30 -4.29
CA GLU A 24 30.07 35.04 -5.37
C GLU A 24 30.78 34.10 -6.36
N ALA A 25 30.99 34.58 -7.61
CA ALA A 25 31.58 33.73 -8.65
C ALA A 25 33.00 33.23 -8.32
N HIS A 26 33.77 33.98 -7.54
CA HIS A 26 35.13 33.58 -7.13
C HIS A 26 35.16 32.49 -6.06
N GLU A 27 34.03 32.22 -5.39
CA GLU A 27 33.88 31.20 -4.36
C GLU A 27 33.54 29.83 -4.95
N LEU A 28 33.05 29.78 -6.21
CA LEU A 28 32.60 28.53 -6.87
C LEU A 28 33.62 27.38 -6.79
N PRO A 29 34.95 27.58 -6.95
CA PRO A 29 35.91 26.48 -6.88
C PRO A 29 35.96 25.75 -5.52
N GLY A 30 35.64 26.45 -4.43
CA GLY A 30 35.66 25.93 -3.05
C GLY A 30 34.38 25.38 -2.54
N LEU A 31 33.30 25.44 -3.31
CA LEU A 31 32.00 24.95 -2.86
C LEU A 31 31.89 23.40 -2.85
N GLU A 32 31.26 22.85 -1.84
CA GLU A 32 30.97 21.41 -1.76
C GLU A 32 29.68 21.03 -2.49
N THR A 33 28.70 21.94 -2.51
CA THR A 33 27.36 21.69 -3.10
C THR A 33 26.83 23.01 -3.72
N ILE A 34 26.19 22.89 -4.88
CA ILE A 34 25.44 23.96 -5.55
C ILE A 34 24.08 23.39 -5.97
N ILE A 35 23.01 24.15 -5.73
CA ILE A 35 21.67 23.78 -6.19
C ILE A 35 21.37 24.58 -7.46
N LEU A 36 20.85 23.91 -8.50
CA LEU A 36 20.48 24.56 -9.75
C LEU A 36 18.95 24.53 -9.90
N CYS A 37 18.35 25.69 -10.19
CA CYS A 37 16.90 25.81 -10.39
C CYS A 37 16.57 26.73 -11.58
N GLU A 38 15.31 26.70 -12.05
CA GLU A 38 14.91 27.49 -13.21
C GLU A 38 14.66 28.95 -12.85
N GLY A 39 13.87 29.25 -11.83
CA GLY A 39 13.36 30.57 -11.51
C GLY A 39 14.11 31.26 -10.36
N TYR A 40 14.11 32.62 -10.37
CA TYR A 40 14.70 33.38 -9.28
C TYR A 40 13.93 33.22 -7.95
N ALA A 41 12.61 33.27 -8.00
CA ALA A 41 11.79 33.07 -6.79
C ALA A 41 12.02 31.69 -6.19
N THR A 42 12.06 30.65 -7.03
CA THR A 42 12.39 29.27 -6.66
C THR A 42 13.77 29.21 -6.00
N GLY A 43 14.77 29.88 -6.60
CA GLY A 43 16.14 29.95 -6.06
C GLY A 43 16.21 30.63 -4.70
N ALA A 44 15.47 31.72 -4.52
CA ALA A 44 15.41 32.44 -3.24
C ALA A 44 14.79 31.54 -2.13
N SER A 45 13.68 30.87 -2.40
CA SER A 45 13.04 29.92 -1.46
C SER A 45 13.95 28.74 -1.12
N ILE A 46 14.68 28.21 -2.11
CA ILE A 46 15.67 27.14 -1.91
C ILE A 46 16.81 27.62 -0.99
N TYR A 47 17.36 28.82 -1.25
CA TYR A 47 18.42 29.38 -0.43
C TYR A 47 17.97 29.62 1.00
N GLU A 48 16.77 30.18 1.18
CA GLU A 48 16.19 30.44 2.49
C GLU A 48 15.99 29.12 3.28
N ALA A 49 15.54 28.06 2.60
CA ALA A 49 15.32 26.76 3.22
C ALA A 49 16.61 26.01 3.58
N THR A 50 17.64 26.11 2.75
CA THR A 50 18.81 25.23 2.83
C THR A 50 20.11 25.92 3.30
N GLY A 51 20.22 27.23 3.09
CA GLY A 51 21.46 27.98 3.26
C GLY A 51 22.56 27.62 2.24
N LEU A 52 22.25 26.76 1.25
CA LEU A 52 23.22 26.34 0.23
C LEU A 52 23.22 27.28 -0.97
N PRO A 53 24.37 27.50 -1.61
CA PRO A 53 24.46 28.28 -2.82
C PRO A 53 23.55 27.77 -3.93
N VAL A 54 22.88 28.71 -4.63
CA VAL A 54 21.96 28.40 -5.71
C VAL A 54 22.37 29.07 -6.99
N ALA A 55 22.33 28.36 -8.11
CA ALA A 55 22.55 28.85 -9.46
C ALA A 55 21.22 28.83 -10.24
N VAL A 56 20.67 29.99 -10.55
CA VAL A 56 19.44 30.13 -11.34
C VAL A 56 19.81 30.12 -12.83
N VAL A 57 19.22 29.18 -13.59
CA VAL A 57 19.53 28.98 -15.02
C VAL A 57 18.51 29.64 -15.96
N PHE A 58 17.40 30.17 -15.45
CA PHE A 58 16.30 30.87 -16.14
C PHE A 58 15.48 30.06 -17.14
N SER A 59 15.90 28.84 -17.50
CA SER A 59 15.11 27.88 -18.29
C SER A 59 15.67 26.47 -18.11
N ALA A 60 14.81 25.49 -17.98
CA ALA A 60 15.19 24.07 -17.90
C ALA A 60 16.09 23.65 -19.07
N ASN A 61 15.82 24.16 -20.29
CA ASN A 61 16.61 23.86 -21.49
C ASN A 61 18.06 24.40 -21.45
N PHE A 62 18.38 25.33 -20.56
CA PHE A 62 19.72 25.83 -20.36
C PHE A 62 20.53 25.12 -19.29
N CYS A 63 19.88 24.23 -18.54
CA CYS A 63 20.45 23.56 -17.37
C CYS A 63 21.70 22.75 -17.74
N VAL A 64 21.66 21.93 -18.80
CA VAL A 64 22.83 21.15 -19.25
C VAL A 64 24.01 22.03 -19.58
N SER A 65 23.80 23.14 -20.33
CA SER A 65 24.88 24.04 -20.72
C SER A 65 25.45 24.81 -19.52
N ALA A 66 24.61 25.18 -18.57
CA ALA A 66 25.02 25.84 -17.32
C ALA A 66 25.83 24.86 -16.44
N CYS A 67 25.36 23.62 -16.28
CA CYS A 67 26.09 22.59 -15.55
C CYS A 67 27.44 22.26 -16.17
N THR A 68 27.50 22.14 -17.49
CA THR A 68 28.78 21.91 -18.21
C THR A 68 29.79 23.04 -17.94
N ARG A 69 29.36 24.30 -17.99
CA ARG A 69 30.22 25.46 -17.69
C ARG A 69 30.62 25.48 -16.22
N LEU A 70 29.69 25.29 -15.29
CA LEU A 70 29.99 25.24 -13.86
C LEU A 70 30.95 24.09 -13.52
N ARG A 71 30.80 22.94 -14.16
CA ARG A 71 31.67 21.78 -13.93
C ARG A 71 33.12 22.03 -14.31
N SER A 72 33.39 22.90 -15.27
CA SER A 72 34.76 23.33 -15.61
C SER A 72 35.39 24.25 -14.55
N ILE A 73 34.57 24.79 -13.63
CA ILE A 73 35.01 25.74 -12.59
C ILE A 73 35.07 25.05 -11.21
N THR A 74 34.15 24.14 -10.91
CA THR A 74 34.01 23.56 -9.58
C THR A 74 33.78 22.03 -9.59
N GLY A 75 34.31 21.36 -8.58
CA GLY A 75 34.02 19.94 -8.27
C GLY A 75 32.79 19.72 -7.40
N ALA A 76 32.05 20.78 -7.05
CA ALA A 76 30.88 20.70 -6.17
C ALA A 76 29.85 19.63 -6.61
N LYS A 77 29.13 19.07 -5.66
CA LYS A 77 27.93 18.28 -5.94
C LYS A 77 26.86 19.20 -6.51
N PHE A 78 26.27 18.81 -7.64
CA PHE A 78 25.12 19.53 -8.21
C PHE A 78 23.82 18.85 -7.79
N ILE A 79 22.88 19.64 -7.25
CA ILE A 79 21.50 19.24 -7.00
C ILE A 79 20.63 19.98 -8.02
N ILE A 80 20.02 19.23 -8.93
CA ILE A 80 19.22 19.77 -10.03
C ILE A 80 17.77 19.84 -9.55
N ALA A 81 17.32 21.04 -9.22
CA ALA A 81 16.01 21.36 -8.62
C ALA A 81 15.12 22.05 -9.66
N LEU A 82 14.74 21.33 -10.72
CA LEU A 82 13.86 21.83 -11.77
C LEU A 82 12.40 21.59 -11.43
N ASP A 83 11.49 22.18 -12.22
CA ASP A 83 10.06 22.13 -12.00
C ASP A 83 9.48 20.74 -12.27
N ASN A 84 8.52 20.33 -11.47
CA ASN A 84 7.68 19.15 -11.67
C ASN A 84 6.39 19.57 -12.36
N ASP A 85 6.43 19.67 -13.68
CA ASP A 85 5.28 20.10 -14.48
C ASP A 85 4.62 18.94 -15.24
N THR A 86 3.39 19.14 -15.68
CA THR A 86 2.62 18.13 -16.43
C THR A 86 3.20 17.87 -17.83
N SER A 87 4.11 18.71 -18.33
CA SER A 87 4.79 18.51 -19.61
C SER A 87 5.99 17.56 -19.52
N GLY A 88 6.51 17.32 -18.29
CA GLY A 88 7.68 16.50 -18.02
C GLY A 88 9.01 17.08 -18.53
N ILE A 89 9.03 18.34 -18.96
CA ILE A 89 10.24 18.99 -19.50
C ILE A 89 11.29 19.14 -18.40
N GLY A 90 10.90 19.58 -17.20
CA GLY A 90 11.80 19.72 -16.06
C GLY A 90 12.47 18.40 -15.70
N GLU A 91 11.70 17.33 -15.56
CA GLU A 91 12.21 15.99 -15.27
C GLU A 91 13.17 15.48 -16.35
N LYS A 92 12.80 15.64 -17.64
CA LYS A 92 13.63 15.21 -18.76
C LYS A 92 14.97 15.95 -18.74
N CYS A 93 14.97 17.28 -18.58
CA CYS A 93 16.18 18.09 -18.53
C CYS A 93 17.06 17.75 -17.31
N ALA A 94 16.45 17.51 -16.15
CA ALA A 94 17.17 17.10 -14.95
C ALA A 94 17.86 15.73 -15.14
N ASN A 95 17.17 14.76 -15.74
CA ASN A 95 17.72 13.44 -16.04
C ASN A 95 18.87 13.53 -17.08
N GLU A 96 18.76 14.40 -18.08
CA GLU A 96 19.83 14.64 -19.05
C GLU A 96 21.10 15.16 -18.38
N VAL A 97 20.97 16.09 -17.42
CA VAL A 97 22.11 16.59 -16.62
C VAL A 97 22.73 15.45 -15.80
N VAL A 98 21.93 14.69 -15.08
CA VAL A 98 22.43 13.59 -14.23
C VAL A 98 23.17 12.53 -15.04
N ASN A 99 22.71 12.26 -16.26
CA ASN A 99 23.36 11.29 -17.15
C ASN A 99 24.66 11.82 -17.80
N SER A 100 24.81 13.14 -17.95
CA SER A 100 25.93 13.75 -18.68
C SER A 100 26.96 14.44 -17.78
N ILE A 101 26.59 14.80 -16.56
CA ILE A 101 27.45 15.55 -15.61
C ILE A 101 27.75 14.68 -14.39
N THR A 102 29.03 14.48 -14.12
CA THR A 102 29.47 13.74 -12.92
C THR A 102 29.10 14.48 -11.62
N ASN A 103 28.84 13.72 -10.54
CA ASN A 103 28.49 14.26 -9.23
C ASN A 103 27.25 15.18 -9.26
N ALA A 104 26.24 14.82 -10.07
CA ALA A 104 24.94 15.48 -10.14
C ALA A 104 23.81 14.55 -9.69
N VAL A 105 22.80 15.10 -9.01
CA VAL A 105 21.58 14.41 -8.59
C VAL A 105 20.38 15.26 -8.92
N SER A 106 19.28 14.62 -9.34
CA SER A 106 17.99 15.30 -9.57
C SER A 106 17.14 15.29 -8.30
N ARG A 107 16.45 16.40 -8.05
CA ARG A 107 15.39 16.56 -7.04
C ARG A 107 14.27 17.36 -7.67
N LEU A 108 13.10 16.78 -7.76
CA LEU A 108 11.89 17.46 -8.18
C LEU A 108 10.96 17.61 -6.96
N PRO A 109 10.18 18.71 -6.88
CA PRO A 109 9.24 18.88 -5.79
C PRO A 109 8.17 17.78 -5.81
N SER A 110 7.69 17.37 -4.65
CA SER A 110 6.66 16.34 -4.49
C SER A 110 5.27 16.76 -4.95
N ILE A 111 5.09 18.03 -5.29
CA ILE A 111 3.88 18.63 -5.85
C ILE A 111 4.08 18.96 -7.33
N ILE A 112 3.00 19.22 -8.06
CA ILE A 112 3.07 19.82 -9.40
C ILE A 112 3.40 21.31 -9.22
N GLY A 113 4.49 21.77 -9.83
CA GLY A 113 5.01 23.13 -9.71
C GLY A 113 6.50 23.16 -9.42
N ASP A 114 6.96 24.23 -8.78
CA ASP A 114 8.35 24.43 -8.41
C ASP A 114 8.59 24.37 -6.88
N PHE A 115 9.82 24.52 -6.42
CA PHE A 115 10.14 24.54 -4.99
C PHE A 115 9.64 25.79 -4.26
N ASN A 116 9.31 26.89 -4.98
CA ASN A 116 8.63 28.02 -4.38
C ASN A 116 7.14 27.71 -4.13
N ASP A 117 6.48 26.96 -5.03
CA ASP A 117 5.13 26.48 -4.83
C ASP A 117 5.10 25.50 -3.63
N LEU A 118 6.07 24.58 -3.53
CA LEU A 118 6.23 23.69 -2.39
C LEU A 118 6.44 24.47 -1.07
N TYR A 119 7.23 25.53 -1.09
CA TYR A 119 7.40 26.40 0.06
C TYR A 119 6.08 27.04 0.50
N LEU A 120 5.34 27.59 -0.46
CA LEU A 120 4.05 28.24 -0.17
C LEU A 120 3.00 27.26 0.38
N GLU A 121 3.03 26.00 -0.07
CA GLU A 121 2.08 24.98 0.36
C GLU A 121 2.49 24.29 1.67
N LYS A 122 3.79 23.96 1.85
CA LYS A 122 4.27 23.05 2.93
C LYS A 122 5.40 23.64 3.80
N GLY A 123 5.86 24.85 3.52
CA GLY A 123 6.88 25.55 4.31
C GLY A 123 8.33 25.17 3.97
N LEU A 124 9.27 25.95 4.57
CA LEU A 124 10.72 25.84 4.31
C LEU A 124 11.31 24.49 4.72
N GLU A 125 10.86 23.91 5.81
CA GLU A 125 11.37 22.62 6.29
C GLU A 125 11.12 21.50 5.27
N GLN A 126 9.96 21.50 4.60
CA GLN A 126 9.67 20.52 3.56
C GLN A 126 10.57 20.71 2.33
N VAL A 127 10.83 21.95 1.91
CA VAL A 127 11.78 22.26 0.82
C VAL A 127 13.17 21.73 1.15
N LYS A 128 13.64 21.97 2.37
CA LYS A 128 14.95 21.48 2.84
C LYS A 128 15.00 19.94 2.84
N LEU A 129 13.96 19.28 3.36
CA LEU A 129 13.85 17.83 3.42
C LEU A 129 14.00 17.20 2.01
N GLU A 130 13.31 17.75 1.02
CA GLU A 130 13.28 17.19 -0.32
C GLU A 130 14.58 17.45 -1.11
N LEU A 131 15.27 18.57 -0.85
CA LEU A 131 16.49 18.93 -1.55
C LEU A 131 17.76 18.32 -0.95
N VAL A 132 17.89 18.39 0.38
CA VAL A 132 19.17 18.11 1.06
C VAL A 132 19.21 16.72 1.65
N GLU A 133 18.10 16.21 2.14
CA GLU A 133 18.05 14.88 2.72
C GLU A 133 18.04 13.81 1.62
N SER A 134 18.85 12.80 1.81
CA SER A 134 18.85 11.61 0.93
C SER A 134 17.53 10.87 1.07
N LYS A 135 16.87 10.49 -0.06
CA LYS A 135 15.76 9.54 -0.05
C LYS A 135 16.07 8.27 0.75
N PHE A 136 17.35 7.95 0.85
CA PHE A 136 17.88 6.78 1.57
C PHE A 136 18.67 7.25 2.80
N ASN A 137 18.00 7.76 3.85
CA ASN A 137 18.65 8.07 5.11
C ASN A 137 19.00 6.77 5.88
N ILE A 138 19.92 5.99 5.31
CA ILE A 138 20.31 4.66 5.83
C ILE A 138 20.86 4.76 7.26
N ARG A 139 21.51 5.87 7.60
CA ARG A 139 22.19 6.06 8.91
C ARG A 139 21.22 6.02 10.09
N GLN A 140 19.97 6.46 9.91
CA GLN A 140 18.94 6.40 10.96
C GLN A 140 18.54 4.95 11.33
N TYR A 141 18.77 3.99 10.40
CA TYR A 141 18.46 2.57 10.59
C TYR A 141 19.65 1.75 11.11
N ALA A 142 20.69 2.39 11.64
CA ALA A 142 21.77 1.67 12.25
C ALA A 142 21.25 0.88 13.47
N ILE A 143 21.50 -0.44 13.52
CA ILE A 143 20.99 -1.32 14.58
C ILE A 143 21.40 -0.87 15.98
N ARG A 144 22.54 -0.18 16.13
CA ARG A 144 22.96 0.45 17.41
C ARG A 144 21.98 1.51 17.95
N ASN A 145 21.07 2.01 17.11
CA ASN A 145 20.04 2.98 17.52
C ASN A 145 18.81 2.27 18.13
N LEU A 146 18.70 0.93 17.99
CA LEU A 146 17.63 0.12 18.58
C LEU A 146 18.00 -0.19 20.03
N VAL A 147 17.83 0.79 20.91
CA VAL A 147 18.21 0.70 22.34
C VAL A 147 17.03 0.32 23.24
N GLU A 148 15.80 0.43 22.74
CA GLU A 148 14.59 0.08 23.47
C GLU A 148 14.33 -1.43 23.41
N GLU A 149 13.60 -1.96 24.40
CA GLU A 149 13.14 -3.35 24.33
C GLU A 149 12.24 -3.58 23.11
N PRO A 150 12.39 -4.72 22.40
CA PRO A 150 11.55 -5.02 21.25
C PRO A 150 10.08 -5.05 21.64
N LYS A 151 9.24 -4.32 20.90
CA LYS A 151 7.80 -4.40 21.09
C LYS A 151 7.31 -5.82 20.75
N PRO A 152 6.39 -6.39 21.54
CA PRO A 152 5.79 -7.67 21.24
C PRO A 152 5.04 -7.62 19.90
N ILE A 153 4.85 -8.79 19.29
CA ILE A 153 4.05 -8.88 18.06
C ILE A 153 2.61 -8.49 18.40
N GLU A 154 2.09 -7.50 17.70
CA GLU A 154 0.69 -7.12 17.79
C GLU A 154 -0.14 -8.00 16.86
N TRP A 155 -1.31 -8.39 17.32
CA TRP A 155 -2.25 -9.24 16.60
C TRP A 155 -3.53 -8.47 16.27
N LEU A 156 -4.06 -8.66 15.06
CA LEU A 156 -5.43 -8.29 14.70
C LEU A 156 -6.39 -9.38 15.23
N VAL A 157 -6.07 -10.63 14.91
CA VAL A 157 -6.72 -11.83 15.46
C VAL A 157 -5.64 -12.67 16.16
N ASP A 158 -5.86 -12.99 17.41
CA ASP A 158 -4.87 -13.57 18.31
C ASP A 158 -4.16 -14.79 17.75
N SER A 159 -2.84 -14.74 17.68
CA SER A 159 -1.96 -15.81 17.19
C SER A 159 -2.29 -16.33 15.77
N PHE A 160 -3.08 -15.56 14.99
CA PHE A 160 -3.57 -15.97 13.69
C PHE A 160 -3.35 -14.89 12.60
N ILE A 161 -3.81 -13.65 12.82
CA ILE A 161 -3.59 -12.54 11.90
C ILE A 161 -2.71 -11.49 12.58
N PRO A 162 -1.45 -11.29 12.15
CA PRO A 162 -0.61 -10.23 12.69
C PRO A 162 -1.13 -8.85 12.28
N PHE A 163 -1.12 -7.91 13.23
CA PHE A 163 -1.51 -6.53 12.98
C PHE A 163 -0.42 -5.76 12.22
N GLY A 164 -0.83 -4.83 11.36
CA GLY A 164 0.12 -4.00 10.61
C GLY A 164 0.91 -4.74 9.54
N LYS A 165 0.41 -5.87 9.03
CA LYS A 165 1.11 -6.69 8.03
C LYS A 165 0.21 -7.00 6.82
N PRO A 166 0.81 -7.09 5.61
CA PRO A 166 0.09 -7.57 4.43
C PRO A 166 -0.09 -9.09 4.49
N GLY A 167 -1.28 -9.53 4.12
CA GLY A 167 -1.63 -10.95 4.05
C GLY A 167 -2.53 -11.30 2.87
N ILE A 168 -2.74 -12.59 2.69
CA ILE A 168 -3.64 -13.14 1.69
C ILE A 168 -4.55 -14.21 2.32
N ILE A 169 -5.80 -14.23 1.91
CA ILE A 169 -6.72 -15.32 2.16
C ILE A 169 -7.16 -15.92 0.82
N ALA A 170 -6.88 -17.19 0.61
CA ALA A 170 -7.17 -17.88 -0.62
C ALA A 170 -8.16 -19.02 -0.38
N ALA A 171 -9.12 -19.19 -1.29
CA ALA A 171 -10.08 -20.28 -1.20
C ALA A 171 -10.64 -20.66 -2.57
N VAL A 172 -11.23 -21.83 -2.67
CA VAL A 172 -12.03 -22.24 -3.84
C VAL A 172 -13.30 -21.38 -3.95
N GLY A 173 -13.92 -21.36 -5.11
CA GLY A 173 -15.19 -20.65 -5.31
C GLY A 173 -16.30 -21.18 -4.39
N GLY A 174 -17.17 -20.31 -3.88
CA GLY A 174 -18.36 -20.67 -3.11
C GLY A 174 -18.14 -20.99 -1.62
N VAL A 175 -16.92 -21.17 -1.12
CA VAL A 175 -16.67 -21.48 0.32
C VAL A 175 -16.93 -20.34 1.29
N GLY A 176 -17.30 -19.12 0.82
CA GLY A 176 -17.68 -18.02 1.70
C GLY A 176 -16.57 -17.05 2.05
N LYS A 177 -15.58 -16.86 1.16
CA LYS A 177 -14.49 -15.86 1.35
C LYS A 177 -14.99 -14.48 1.73
N SER A 178 -15.82 -13.89 0.85
CA SER A 178 -16.34 -12.53 1.02
C SER A 178 -17.19 -12.41 2.30
N LEU A 179 -18.04 -13.43 2.58
CA LEU A 179 -18.80 -13.49 3.83
C LEU A 179 -17.88 -13.51 5.05
N SER A 180 -16.79 -14.31 5.01
CA SER A 180 -15.80 -14.36 6.09
C SER A 180 -15.08 -13.02 6.30
N MET A 181 -14.85 -12.26 5.23
CA MET A 181 -14.25 -10.93 5.34
C MET A 181 -15.20 -9.93 5.98
N ILE A 182 -16.49 -9.96 5.62
CA ILE A 182 -17.52 -9.13 6.27
C ILE A 182 -17.67 -9.55 7.74
N GLN A 183 -17.68 -10.84 8.04
CA GLN A 183 -17.73 -11.36 9.42
C GLN A 183 -16.53 -10.87 10.25
N LEU A 184 -15.31 -10.93 9.69
CA LEU A 184 -14.11 -10.41 10.35
C LEU A 184 -14.23 -8.89 10.59
N ALA A 185 -14.68 -8.14 9.58
CA ALA A 185 -14.83 -6.70 9.65
C ALA A 185 -15.86 -6.29 10.72
N LEU A 186 -17.00 -6.95 10.77
CA LEU A 186 -18.01 -6.76 11.83
C LEU A 186 -17.42 -7.06 13.22
N GLY A 187 -16.69 -8.17 13.36
CA GLY A 187 -16.04 -8.52 14.62
C GLY A 187 -14.99 -7.47 15.05
N ILE A 188 -14.23 -6.89 14.12
CA ILE A 188 -13.27 -5.80 14.40
C ILE A 188 -14.00 -4.54 14.87
N ALA A 189 -15.12 -4.21 14.26
CA ALA A 189 -15.88 -3.02 14.64
C ALA A 189 -16.62 -3.18 15.98
N THR A 190 -17.23 -4.34 16.22
CA THR A 190 -18.07 -4.58 17.40
C THR A 190 -17.30 -5.20 18.58
N GLY A 191 -16.22 -5.90 18.29
CA GLY A 191 -15.48 -6.75 19.23
C GLY A 191 -16.04 -8.15 19.27
N GLY A 192 -15.21 -9.12 19.58
CA GLY A 192 -15.60 -10.51 19.63
C GLY A 192 -14.52 -11.43 19.11
N ASP A 193 -14.93 -12.58 18.62
CA ASP A 193 -14.05 -13.61 18.11
C ASP A 193 -14.27 -13.80 16.60
N TRP A 194 -13.25 -14.26 15.92
CA TRP A 194 -13.33 -14.73 14.55
C TRP A 194 -12.73 -16.12 14.46
N TRP A 195 -13.54 -17.09 14.06
CA TRP A 195 -13.18 -18.52 14.02
C TRP A 195 -12.59 -19.04 15.33
N GLY A 196 -13.21 -18.67 16.47
CA GLY A 196 -12.79 -19.06 17.81
C GLY A 196 -11.51 -18.39 18.31
N LYS A 197 -11.04 -17.35 17.60
CA LYS A 197 -9.87 -16.55 17.99
C LYS A 197 -10.30 -15.13 18.34
N THR A 198 -9.79 -14.63 19.45
CA THR A 198 -10.13 -13.29 19.94
C THR A 198 -9.55 -12.21 19.05
N ILE A 199 -10.38 -11.24 18.68
CA ILE A 199 -9.95 -10.01 17.99
C ILE A 199 -9.29 -9.07 19.00
N LYS A 200 -8.04 -8.70 18.73
CA LYS A 200 -7.20 -7.88 19.63
C LYS A 200 -7.25 -6.40 19.31
N GLN A 201 -7.60 -6.03 18.07
CA GLN A 201 -7.63 -4.64 17.61
C GLN A 201 -9.05 -4.28 17.18
N LYS A 202 -9.72 -3.39 17.94
CA LYS A 202 -11.00 -2.80 17.54
C LYS A 202 -10.77 -1.54 16.70
N GLY A 203 -11.65 -1.31 15.74
CA GLY A 203 -11.60 -0.12 14.89
C GLY A 203 -12.40 -0.24 13.62
N SER A 204 -12.28 0.77 12.76
CA SER A 204 -12.94 0.79 11.46
C SER A 204 -12.27 -0.14 10.46
N THR A 205 -13.02 -0.59 9.47
CA THR A 205 -12.57 -1.51 8.42
C THR A 205 -13.08 -1.07 7.06
N VAL A 206 -12.32 -1.36 5.99
CA VAL A 206 -12.73 -1.10 4.60
C VAL A 206 -12.61 -2.39 3.80
N ILE A 207 -13.66 -2.74 3.06
CA ILE A 207 -13.68 -3.85 2.11
C ILE A 207 -14.00 -3.29 0.72
N PHE A 208 -13.10 -3.45 -0.22
CA PHE A 208 -13.35 -3.20 -1.64
C PHE A 208 -13.91 -4.47 -2.27
N ALA A 209 -15.23 -4.48 -2.51
CA ALA A 209 -15.97 -5.63 -3.03
C ALA A 209 -16.15 -5.47 -4.56
N ALA A 210 -15.46 -6.31 -5.34
CA ALA A 210 -15.48 -6.17 -6.79
C ALA A 210 -16.51 -7.08 -7.48
N GLU A 211 -17.11 -8.02 -6.76
CA GLU A 211 -18.09 -8.96 -7.32
C GLU A 211 -19.53 -8.66 -6.89
N ASP A 212 -19.73 -7.87 -5.83
CA ASP A 212 -21.04 -7.64 -5.22
C ASP A 212 -21.51 -6.19 -5.44
N ASP A 213 -22.79 -6.02 -5.71
CA ASP A 213 -23.47 -4.72 -5.66
C ASP A 213 -23.91 -4.39 -4.20
N LEU A 214 -24.35 -3.14 -3.98
CA LEU A 214 -24.77 -2.68 -2.66
C LEU A 214 -25.95 -3.49 -2.10
N GLY A 215 -26.86 -3.96 -2.97
CA GLY A 215 -28.00 -4.77 -2.58
C GLY A 215 -27.56 -6.14 -2.03
N GLU A 216 -26.57 -6.78 -2.69
CA GLU A 216 -26.00 -8.04 -2.20
C GLU A 216 -25.21 -7.84 -0.90
N VAL A 217 -24.39 -6.82 -0.82
CA VAL A 217 -23.67 -6.42 0.40
C VAL A 217 -24.66 -6.22 1.54
N HIS A 218 -25.78 -5.52 1.32
CA HIS A 218 -26.78 -5.30 2.35
C HIS A 218 -27.43 -6.59 2.83
N ARG A 219 -27.80 -7.50 1.91
CA ARG A 219 -28.35 -8.84 2.28
C ARG A 219 -27.37 -9.65 3.13
N ARG A 220 -26.09 -9.65 2.76
CA ARG A 220 -25.03 -10.35 3.51
C ARG A 220 -24.82 -9.79 4.90
N ILE A 221 -24.75 -8.45 5.02
CA ILE A 221 -24.61 -7.79 6.32
C ILE A 221 -25.84 -8.07 7.20
N ALA A 222 -27.06 -7.99 6.67
CA ALA A 222 -28.27 -8.30 7.43
C ALA A 222 -28.28 -9.75 7.95
N SER A 223 -27.74 -10.68 7.17
CA SER A 223 -27.64 -12.08 7.58
C SER A 223 -26.54 -12.35 8.59
N LEU A 224 -25.44 -11.58 8.55
CA LEU A 224 -24.30 -11.70 9.46
C LEU A 224 -24.49 -10.95 10.78
N ASP A 225 -25.32 -9.94 10.80
CA ASP A 225 -25.59 -9.08 11.95
C ASP A 225 -27.09 -8.89 12.17
N PRO A 226 -27.83 -9.97 12.48
CA PRO A 226 -29.28 -9.92 12.68
C PRO A 226 -29.70 -9.07 13.88
N LEU A 227 -28.81 -8.89 14.86
CA LEU A 227 -29.07 -8.06 16.04
C LEU A 227 -28.72 -6.58 15.83
N GLY A 228 -28.13 -6.23 14.70
CA GLY A 228 -27.76 -4.85 14.38
C GLY A 228 -26.66 -4.27 15.27
N LEU A 229 -25.72 -5.10 15.73
CA LEU A 229 -24.61 -4.66 16.59
C LEU A 229 -23.76 -3.57 15.93
N ARG A 230 -23.69 -3.54 14.60
CA ARG A 230 -23.03 -2.45 13.85
C ARG A 230 -23.56 -1.06 14.17
N PHE A 231 -24.86 -0.94 14.54
CA PHE A 231 -25.48 0.32 14.90
C PHE A 231 -25.13 0.79 16.34
N GLN A 232 -24.54 -0.08 17.13
CA GLN A 232 -24.12 0.20 18.51
C GLN A 232 -22.61 0.43 18.59
N SER A 233 -21.87 0.12 17.53
CA SER A 233 -20.42 0.32 17.46
C SER A 233 -20.08 1.78 17.25
N GLU A 234 -18.98 2.23 17.84
CA GLU A 234 -18.33 3.53 17.55
C GLU A 234 -17.45 3.49 16.28
N TYR A 235 -17.27 2.30 15.69
CA TYR A 235 -16.43 2.08 14.50
C TYR A 235 -17.28 1.63 13.33
N ASP A 236 -16.90 2.07 12.13
CA ASP A 236 -17.61 1.79 10.91
C ASP A 236 -17.00 0.64 10.10
N VAL A 237 -17.87 -0.12 9.45
CA VAL A 237 -17.52 -1.10 8.42
C VAL A 237 -17.93 -0.53 7.06
N TYR A 238 -16.95 -0.12 6.28
CA TYR A 238 -17.15 0.37 4.93
C TYR A 238 -17.02 -0.80 3.94
N VAL A 239 -18.06 -1.09 3.19
CA VAL A 239 -18.01 -2.02 2.06
C VAL A 239 -18.25 -1.24 0.78
N PHE A 240 -17.19 -1.06 0.00
CA PHE A 240 -17.19 -0.25 -1.22
C PHE A 240 -17.48 -1.15 -2.43
N PRO A 241 -18.67 -1.05 -3.06
CA PRO A 241 -19.06 -1.89 -4.19
C PRO A 241 -18.44 -1.33 -5.48
N ILE A 242 -17.43 -2.03 -6.01
CA ILE A 242 -16.72 -1.62 -7.24
C ILE A 242 -17.66 -1.61 -8.46
N PRO A 243 -18.61 -2.58 -8.65
CA PRO A 243 -19.50 -2.59 -9.81
C PRO A 243 -20.37 -1.32 -9.96
N GLU A 244 -20.60 -0.59 -8.87
CA GLU A 244 -21.41 0.64 -8.89
C GLU A 244 -20.58 1.91 -9.19
N GLN A 245 -19.27 1.78 -9.32
CA GLN A 245 -18.39 2.91 -9.60
C GLN A 245 -18.41 3.23 -11.10
N LYS A 246 -18.24 4.53 -11.44
CA LYS A 246 -18.23 4.98 -12.84
C LYS A 246 -17.07 4.43 -13.65
N GLU A 247 -15.96 4.18 -12.98
CA GLU A 247 -14.71 3.71 -13.59
C GLU A 247 -14.19 2.47 -12.86
N PRO A 248 -13.54 1.53 -13.57
CA PRO A 248 -12.86 0.41 -12.94
C PRO A 248 -11.76 0.90 -11.98
N MET A 249 -11.68 0.28 -10.82
CA MET A 249 -10.64 0.58 -9.84
C MET A 249 -9.39 -0.25 -10.13
N ILE A 250 -8.50 0.28 -10.98
CA ILE A 250 -7.24 -0.38 -11.32
C ILE A 250 -6.09 0.26 -10.52
N LEU A 251 -5.58 -0.46 -9.55
CA LEU A 251 -4.53 0.02 -8.65
C LEU A 251 -3.12 -0.31 -9.16
N LEU A 252 -3.00 -1.38 -9.97
CA LEU A 252 -1.73 -1.84 -10.50
C LEU A 252 -1.84 -2.20 -11.99
N ARG A 253 -0.87 -1.75 -12.77
CA ARG A 253 -0.65 -2.12 -14.16
C ARG A 253 0.72 -2.77 -14.31
N GLU A 254 1.04 -3.30 -15.49
CA GLU A 254 2.37 -3.85 -15.79
C GLU A 254 3.46 -2.78 -15.63
N GLU A 255 3.16 -1.54 -15.95
CA GLU A 255 4.08 -0.40 -15.85
C GLU A 255 4.29 0.08 -14.40
N GLY A 256 3.47 -0.36 -13.43
CA GLY A 256 3.58 0.00 -12.03
C GLY A 256 2.28 0.39 -11.33
N ILE A 257 2.43 1.12 -10.24
CA ILE A 257 1.33 1.61 -9.39
C ILE A 257 0.65 2.80 -10.10
N THR A 258 -0.69 2.81 -10.13
CA THR A 258 -1.49 3.88 -10.77
C THR A 258 -1.67 5.10 -9.84
N SER A 259 -2.14 6.24 -10.40
CA SER A 259 -2.55 7.39 -9.60
C SER A 259 -3.69 7.06 -8.65
N GLN A 260 -4.68 6.26 -9.10
CA GLN A 260 -5.78 5.79 -8.24
C GLN A 260 -5.27 5.07 -6.99
N ALA A 261 -4.19 4.29 -7.11
CA ALA A 261 -3.60 3.61 -5.96
C ALA A 261 -2.97 4.58 -4.95
N THR A 262 -2.41 5.69 -5.42
CA THR A 262 -1.85 6.74 -4.56
C THR A 262 -2.98 7.52 -3.87
N GLU A 263 -3.99 7.93 -4.62
CA GLU A 263 -5.18 8.61 -4.13
C GLU A 263 -5.91 7.78 -3.07
N LEU A 264 -6.04 6.46 -3.31
CA LEU A 264 -6.64 5.55 -2.34
C LEU A 264 -5.92 5.57 -1.00
N VAL A 265 -4.59 5.58 -0.97
CA VAL A 265 -3.85 5.64 0.29
C VAL A 265 -4.12 6.93 1.05
N GLU A 266 -4.26 8.06 0.35
CA GLU A 266 -4.62 9.34 1.00
C GLU A 266 -6.06 9.32 1.54
N GLU A 267 -7.00 8.74 0.80
CA GLU A 267 -8.39 8.56 1.29
C GLU A 267 -8.44 7.67 2.53
N LEU A 268 -7.74 6.54 2.52
CA LEU A 268 -7.70 5.63 3.67
C LEU A 268 -7.14 6.29 4.95
N LYS A 269 -6.25 7.28 4.84
CA LYS A 269 -5.76 8.05 5.99
C LYS A 269 -6.85 8.86 6.69
N THR A 270 -7.90 9.23 5.97
CA THR A 270 -9.00 10.04 6.53
C THR A 270 -9.92 9.23 7.44
N ILE A 271 -9.90 7.90 7.36
CA ILE A 271 -10.77 7.01 8.11
C ILE A 271 -10.23 6.84 9.54
N PRO A 272 -10.98 7.27 10.56
CA PRO A 272 -10.52 7.21 11.93
C PRO A 272 -10.42 5.76 12.43
N ASN A 273 -9.37 5.48 13.18
CA ASN A 273 -9.12 4.16 13.79
C ASN A 273 -9.17 2.98 12.81
N LEU A 274 -8.77 3.18 11.56
CA LEU A 274 -8.71 2.11 10.57
C LEU A 274 -7.77 0.99 11.03
N LYS A 275 -8.21 -0.27 10.96
CA LYS A 275 -7.45 -1.46 11.38
C LYS A 275 -7.22 -2.46 10.25
N LEU A 276 -8.19 -2.55 9.34
CA LEU A 276 -8.17 -3.53 8.25
C LEU A 276 -8.62 -2.90 6.94
N VAL A 277 -7.89 -3.19 5.89
CA VAL A 277 -8.32 -2.99 4.49
C VAL A 277 -8.32 -4.34 3.78
N VAL A 278 -9.40 -4.65 3.07
CA VAL A 278 -9.57 -5.88 2.29
C VAL A 278 -9.79 -5.57 0.82
N PHE A 279 -9.06 -6.24 -0.05
CA PHE A 279 -9.25 -6.23 -1.51
C PHE A 279 -9.85 -7.57 -1.95
N ASP A 280 -11.09 -7.58 -2.43
CA ASP A 280 -11.85 -8.80 -2.75
C ASP A 280 -12.49 -8.76 -4.15
N PRO A 281 -12.00 -9.56 -5.11
CA PRO A 281 -10.73 -10.29 -5.13
C PRO A 281 -9.59 -9.54 -5.83
N LEU A 282 -8.35 -9.98 -5.62
CA LEU A 282 -7.11 -9.42 -6.17
C LEU A 282 -7.17 -9.06 -7.65
N GLN A 283 -7.69 -9.96 -8.49
CA GLN A 283 -7.68 -9.79 -9.95
C GLN A 283 -8.50 -8.62 -10.45
N ALA A 284 -9.41 -8.07 -9.64
CA ALA A 284 -10.22 -6.94 -10.01
C ALA A 284 -9.43 -5.61 -9.96
N PHE A 285 -8.33 -5.57 -9.25
CA PHE A 285 -7.54 -4.35 -8.99
C PHE A 285 -6.28 -4.25 -9.84
N THR A 286 -6.02 -5.25 -10.70
CA THR A 286 -4.81 -5.31 -11.51
C THR A 286 -5.13 -5.56 -12.98
N THR A 287 -4.37 -4.93 -13.87
CA THR A 287 -4.31 -5.35 -15.27
C THR A 287 -3.10 -6.25 -15.47
N GLY A 288 -3.19 -7.19 -16.40
CA GLY A 288 -2.15 -8.15 -16.67
C GLY A 288 -2.44 -9.55 -16.09
N ASN A 289 -1.63 -10.54 -16.51
CA ASN A 289 -1.85 -11.92 -16.11
C ASN A 289 -1.18 -12.22 -14.76
N ILE A 290 -1.86 -11.87 -13.67
CA ILE A 290 -1.39 -12.11 -12.29
C ILE A 290 -1.11 -13.61 -12.02
N SER A 291 -1.71 -14.50 -12.82
CA SER A 291 -1.52 -15.95 -12.67
C SER A 291 -0.18 -16.45 -13.20
N SER A 292 0.51 -15.67 -14.03
CA SER A 292 1.79 -16.07 -14.64
C SER A 292 2.91 -15.07 -14.42
N SER A 293 2.61 -13.82 -14.02
CA SER A 293 3.64 -12.79 -13.81
C SER A 293 4.08 -12.71 -12.34
N ASN A 294 5.33 -13.12 -12.11
CA ASN A 294 5.97 -12.91 -10.80
C ASN A 294 6.12 -11.41 -10.46
N GLU A 295 6.31 -10.58 -11.46
CA GLU A 295 6.49 -9.13 -11.28
C GLU A 295 5.24 -8.47 -10.73
N VAL A 296 4.08 -8.78 -11.30
CA VAL A 296 2.79 -8.25 -10.82
C VAL A 296 2.51 -8.70 -9.39
N GLY A 297 2.82 -9.97 -9.06
CA GLY A 297 2.67 -10.49 -7.69
C GLY A 297 3.57 -9.77 -6.67
N GLN A 298 4.83 -9.49 -7.03
CA GLN A 298 5.76 -8.75 -6.20
C GLN A 298 5.34 -7.28 -6.01
N LEU A 299 4.91 -6.62 -7.08
CA LEU A 299 4.43 -5.24 -7.03
C LEU A 299 3.19 -5.12 -6.15
N TRP A 300 2.23 -6.04 -6.28
CA TRP A 300 1.04 -6.08 -5.42
C TRP A 300 1.40 -6.24 -3.94
N GLY A 301 2.26 -7.22 -3.63
CA GLY A 301 2.71 -7.42 -2.25
C GLY A 301 3.45 -6.23 -1.68
N SER A 302 4.28 -5.55 -2.50
CA SER A 302 4.97 -4.31 -2.12
C SER A 302 3.98 -3.16 -1.88
N TYR A 303 2.94 -3.04 -2.69
CA TYR A 303 1.87 -2.05 -2.51
C TYR A 303 1.11 -2.28 -1.20
N CYS A 304 0.67 -3.52 -0.94
CA CYS A 304 0.02 -3.88 0.32
C CYS A 304 0.93 -3.67 1.55
N ALA A 305 2.22 -3.96 1.42
CA ALA A 305 3.21 -3.71 2.48
C ALA A 305 3.39 -2.21 2.74
N ASN A 306 3.35 -1.38 1.70
CA ASN A 306 3.41 0.08 1.82
C ASN A 306 2.17 0.63 2.53
N ILE A 307 0.96 0.18 2.16
CA ILE A 307 -0.29 0.52 2.87
C ILE A 307 -0.16 0.17 4.35
N SER A 308 0.22 -1.09 4.65
CA SER A 308 0.35 -1.55 6.02
C SER A 308 1.35 -0.73 6.84
N ALA A 309 2.52 -0.42 6.27
CA ALA A 309 3.56 0.34 6.96
C ALA A 309 3.20 1.82 7.16
N ARG A 310 2.60 2.47 6.13
CA ARG A 310 2.26 3.90 6.18
C ARG A 310 1.07 4.20 7.07
N LEU A 311 0.08 3.30 7.11
CA LEU A 311 -1.16 3.51 7.85
C LEU A 311 -1.17 2.75 9.20
N GLY A 312 -0.21 1.86 9.45
CA GLY A 312 -0.18 1.04 10.66
C GLY A 312 -1.33 0.02 10.73
N ILE A 313 -1.80 -0.50 9.58
CA ILE A 313 -2.98 -1.35 9.47
C ILE A 313 -2.67 -2.70 8.82
N THR A 314 -3.55 -3.69 9.02
CA THR A 314 -3.49 -4.92 8.26
C THR A 314 -4.12 -4.72 6.88
N CYS A 315 -3.39 -5.14 5.83
CA CYS A 315 -3.87 -5.15 4.45
C CYS A 315 -4.08 -6.59 4.01
N LEU A 316 -5.32 -7.01 3.77
CA LEU A 316 -5.67 -8.38 3.42
C LEU A 316 -6.19 -8.45 1.98
N THR A 317 -5.67 -9.39 1.22
CA THR A 317 -6.07 -9.63 -0.16
C THR A 317 -6.80 -10.96 -0.25
N VAL A 318 -7.99 -10.94 -0.85
CA VAL A 318 -8.75 -12.17 -1.14
C VAL A 318 -8.31 -12.71 -2.50
N HIS A 319 -8.08 -14.02 -2.57
CA HIS A 319 -7.62 -14.69 -3.79
C HIS A 319 -8.25 -16.06 -3.96
N HIS A 320 -7.99 -16.70 -5.11
CA HIS A 320 -8.51 -18.02 -5.40
C HIS A 320 -7.44 -19.10 -5.21
N LEU A 321 -7.90 -20.29 -4.76
CA LEU A 321 -7.13 -21.52 -4.93
C LEU A 321 -7.28 -22.05 -6.37
N ALA A 322 -6.32 -22.84 -6.80
CA ALA A 322 -6.39 -23.56 -8.06
C ALA A 322 -7.53 -24.60 -8.04
N LYS A 323 -8.01 -24.99 -9.21
CA LYS A 323 -9.08 -25.99 -9.32
C LYS A 323 -8.68 -27.35 -8.74
N SER A 324 -7.39 -27.67 -8.69
CA SER A 324 -6.86 -28.87 -8.03
C SER A 324 -7.22 -28.96 -6.55
N ALA A 325 -7.38 -27.82 -5.87
CA ALA A 325 -7.81 -27.79 -4.48
C ALA A 325 -9.22 -28.34 -4.22
N LEU A 326 -10.05 -28.46 -5.28
CA LEU A 326 -11.37 -29.10 -5.18
C LEU A 326 -11.32 -30.63 -5.01
N THR A 327 -10.21 -31.23 -5.39
CA THR A 327 -9.97 -32.69 -5.35
C THR A 327 -8.86 -33.07 -4.36
N ASN A 328 -8.29 -32.10 -3.67
CA ASN A 328 -7.28 -32.32 -2.64
C ASN A 328 -7.97 -32.51 -1.29
N ASP A 329 -8.14 -33.75 -0.90
CA ASP A 329 -8.73 -34.14 0.38
C ASP A 329 -7.71 -34.11 1.54
N SER A 330 -6.51 -33.56 1.31
CA SER A 330 -5.47 -33.49 2.33
C SER A 330 -5.83 -32.54 3.46
N ASP A 331 -5.70 -32.99 4.68
CA ASP A 331 -5.77 -32.15 5.89
C ASP A 331 -4.46 -31.39 6.16
N ASP A 332 -3.42 -31.64 5.36
CA ASP A 332 -2.15 -30.91 5.45
C ASP A 332 -2.31 -29.48 4.92
N ALA A 333 -2.33 -28.52 5.82
CA ALA A 333 -2.41 -27.10 5.51
C ALA A 333 -1.32 -26.63 4.53
N LEU A 334 -0.11 -27.22 4.59
CA LEU A 334 1.00 -26.81 3.72
C LEU A 334 0.77 -27.22 2.27
N SER A 335 0.04 -28.33 2.01
CA SER A 335 -0.30 -28.73 0.64
C SER A 335 -1.14 -27.64 -0.06
N HIS A 336 -2.05 -27.00 0.68
CA HIS A 336 -2.90 -25.93 0.15
C HIS A 336 -2.17 -24.61 -0.10
N ARG A 337 -0.99 -24.40 0.49
CA ARG A 337 -0.14 -23.25 0.12
C ARG A 337 0.27 -23.29 -1.34
N ALA A 338 0.65 -24.48 -1.84
CA ALA A 338 1.04 -24.67 -3.24
C ALA A 338 -0.12 -24.48 -4.22
N GLU A 339 -1.35 -24.57 -3.73
CA GLU A 339 -2.58 -24.42 -4.52
C GLU A 339 -3.09 -22.99 -4.59
N ILE A 340 -2.47 -22.03 -3.88
CA ILE A 340 -2.82 -20.62 -4.04
C ILE A 340 -2.54 -20.23 -5.49
N ARG A 341 -3.62 -19.87 -6.21
CA ARG A 341 -3.57 -19.62 -7.65
C ARG A 341 -2.62 -18.46 -7.95
N GLY A 342 -1.86 -18.60 -9.02
CA GLY A 342 -0.98 -17.55 -9.52
C GLY A 342 0.50 -17.84 -9.30
N ALA A 343 1.32 -16.83 -9.56
CA ALA A 343 2.75 -16.95 -9.40
C ALA A 343 3.12 -17.10 -7.90
N PRO A 344 4.13 -17.89 -7.57
CA PRO A 344 4.63 -18.04 -6.18
C PRO A 344 4.93 -16.69 -5.51
N SER A 345 5.32 -15.69 -6.29
CA SER A 345 5.60 -14.33 -5.83
C SER A 345 4.46 -13.67 -5.07
N ILE A 346 3.19 -14.00 -5.37
CA ILE A 346 2.03 -13.47 -4.64
C ILE A 346 2.07 -13.91 -3.18
N THR A 347 2.26 -15.22 -2.96
CA THR A 347 2.35 -15.78 -1.62
C THR A 347 3.65 -15.36 -0.92
N ASP A 348 4.76 -15.26 -1.67
CA ASP A 348 6.06 -14.94 -1.10
C ASP A 348 6.19 -13.47 -0.66
N SER A 349 5.48 -12.55 -1.33
CA SER A 349 5.51 -11.11 -1.05
C SER A 349 4.73 -10.70 0.19
N VAL A 350 3.77 -11.52 0.66
CA VAL A 350 2.98 -11.24 1.87
C VAL A 350 3.62 -11.82 3.14
N ARG A 351 3.20 -11.37 4.32
CA ARG A 351 3.74 -11.80 5.61
C ARG A 351 3.00 -12.98 6.22
N PHE A 352 1.75 -13.21 5.81
CA PHE A 352 0.96 -14.38 6.20
C PHE A 352 0.00 -14.77 5.08
N ALA A 353 -0.36 -16.04 5.03
CA ALA A 353 -1.34 -16.56 4.10
C ALA A 353 -2.26 -17.55 4.80
N ILE A 354 -3.55 -17.43 4.53
CA ILE A 354 -4.61 -18.32 5.02
C ILE A 354 -5.19 -19.04 3.80
N ALA A 355 -5.38 -20.35 3.90
CA ALA A 355 -6.13 -21.13 2.93
C ALA A 355 -7.45 -21.61 3.54
N MET A 356 -8.51 -21.61 2.71
CA MET A 356 -9.81 -22.17 3.05
C MET A 356 -10.19 -23.19 1.99
N TRP A 357 -10.60 -24.40 2.41
CA TRP A 357 -11.00 -25.48 1.53
C TRP A 357 -12.20 -26.23 2.09
N LEU A 358 -12.82 -27.08 1.28
CA LEU A 358 -13.95 -27.90 1.73
C LEU A 358 -13.44 -29.13 2.49
N ALA A 359 -14.16 -29.56 3.51
CA ALA A 359 -13.95 -30.89 4.08
C ALA A 359 -14.20 -31.96 3.03
N ASP A 360 -13.58 -33.11 3.18
CA ASP A 360 -13.95 -34.31 2.40
C ASP A 360 -15.41 -34.71 2.63
N ASN A 361 -16.00 -35.51 1.73
CA ASN A 361 -17.41 -35.81 1.77
C ASN A 361 -17.81 -36.59 3.05
N ASP A 362 -16.99 -37.55 3.50
CA ASP A 362 -17.30 -38.38 4.67
C ASP A 362 -17.23 -37.52 5.95
N THR A 363 -16.21 -36.67 6.08
CA THR A 363 -16.11 -35.72 7.19
C THR A 363 -17.27 -34.72 7.17
N CYS A 364 -17.63 -34.20 6.00
CA CYS A 364 -18.74 -33.26 5.87
C CYS A 364 -20.08 -33.91 6.30
N GLU A 365 -20.39 -35.07 5.76
CA GLU A 365 -21.62 -35.81 6.11
C GLU A 365 -21.69 -36.11 7.62
N LYS A 366 -20.61 -36.63 8.19
CA LYS A 366 -20.52 -36.92 9.62
C LYS A 366 -20.79 -35.69 10.47
N ILE A 367 -20.11 -34.57 10.18
CA ILE A 367 -20.26 -33.32 10.94
C ILE A 367 -21.68 -32.77 10.79
N CYS A 368 -22.24 -32.76 9.57
CA CYS A 368 -23.61 -32.31 9.34
C CYS A 368 -24.62 -33.09 10.19
N LEU A 369 -24.51 -34.43 10.22
CA LEU A 369 -25.36 -35.28 11.04
C LEU A 369 -25.20 -35.02 12.55
N GLU A 370 -23.95 -34.90 13.02
CA GLU A 370 -23.65 -34.59 14.42
C GLU A 370 -24.16 -33.21 14.86
N GLN A 371 -24.14 -32.24 13.93
CA GLN A 371 -24.58 -30.87 14.20
C GLN A 371 -26.09 -30.64 13.90
N GLY A 372 -26.80 -31.63 13.37
CA GLY A 372 -28.22 -31.54 13.02
C GLY A 372 -28.53 -30.54 11.92
N ILE A 373 -27.59 -30.37 10.96
CA ILE A 373 -27.74 -29.49 9.79
C ILE A 373 -27.89 -30.32 8.51
N GLU A 374 -28.50 -29.73 7.49
CA GLU A 374 -28.64 -30.35 6.18
C GLU A 374 -27.27 -30.71 5.59
N VAL A 375 -27.15 -31.89 5.00
CA VAL A 375 -25.92 -32.33 4.34
C VAL A 375 -25.78 -31.58 3.02
N ASP A 376 -24.86 -30.62 3.02
CA ASP A 376 -24.45 -29.84 1.84
C ASP A 376 -22.94 -29.87 1.78
N ARG A 377 -22.37 -30.05 0.58
CA ARG A 377 -20.91 -30.05 0.36
C ARG A 377 -20.24 -28.76 0.84
N MET A 378 -20.98 -27.65 0.86
CA MET A 378 -20.46 -26.35 1.29
C MET A 378 -20.68 -26.11 2.80
N ALA A 379 -21.30 -27.08 3.52
CA ALA A 379 -21.63 -26.87 4.92
C ALA A 379 -20.42 -26.90 5.85
N VAL A 380 -19.37 -27.65 5.49
CA VAL A 380 -18.17 -27.77 6.32
C VAL A 380 -16.94 -27.27 5.57
N VAL A 381 -16.31 -26.26 6.12
CA VAL A 381 -15.14 -25.59 5.57
C VAL A 381 -13.97 -25.75 6.51
N LYS A 382 -12.80 -26.07 5.98
CA LYS A 382 -11.54 -26.09 6.73
C LYS A 382 -10.76 -24.82 6.41
N ALA A 383 -10.05 -24.28 7.40
CA ALA A 383 -9.22 -23.11 7.24
C ALA A 383 -7.96 -23.23 8.10
N SER A 384 -6.83 -22.80 7.56
CA SER A 384 -5.56 -22.78 8.28
C SER A 384 -4.64 -21.66 7.80
N LEU A 385 -3.75 -21.25 8.68
CA LEU A 385 -2.60 -20.44 8.33
C LEU A 385 -1.59 -21.36 7.62
N VAL A 386 -1.29 -21.05 6.35
CA VAL A 386 -0.38 -21.85 5.51
C VAL A 386 0.98 -21.18 5.32
N LYS A 387 1.10 -19.92 5.75
CA LYS A 387 2.34 -19.15 5.81
C LYS A 387 2.27 -18.14 6.94
N SER A 388 3.33 -17.99 7.71
CA SER A 388 3.55 -16.85 8.60
C SER A 388 5.03 -16.53 8.74
N ASN A 389 5.35 -15.24 8.73
CA ASN A 389 6.68 -14.74 9.08
C ASN A 389 6.73 -14.27 10.55
N SER A 390 5.61 -14.37 11.29
CA SER A 390 5.52 -14.07 12.72
C SER A 390 5.76 -15.34 13.53
N GLY A 391 6.44 -15.24 14.66
CA GLY A 391 6.55 -16.34 15.62
C GLY A 391 5.27 -16.56 16.42
N ASN A 392 5.16 -17.71 17.11
CA ASN A 392 4.05 -18.03 18.00
C ASN A 392 2.66 -17.98 17.35
N VAL A 393 2.54 -18.54 16.14
CA VAL A 393 1.31 -18.63 15.38
C VAL A 393 0.65 -20.00 15.54
N ASP A 394 -0.66 -20.04 15.41
CA ASP A 394 -1.46 -21.26 15.41
C ASP A 394 -1.69 -21.75 13.97
N TYR A 395 -0.97 -22.78 13.59
CA TYR A 395 -1.12 -23.46 12.29
C TYR A 395 -2.19 -24.57 12.31
N SER A 396 -2.90 -24.79 13.43
CA SER A 396 -3.92 -25.82 13.49
C SER A 396 -5.04 -25.53 12.51
N THR A 397 -5.50 -26.58 11.82
CA THR A 397 -6.65 -26.49 10.93
C THR A 397 -7.91 -26.24 11.75
N LYS A 398 -8.64 -25.18 11.38
CA LYS A 398 -9.95 -24.86 11.93
C LYS A 398 -11.01 -25.57 11.09
N THR A 399 -11.91 -26.29 11.73
CA THR A 399 -13.11 -26.80 11.08
C THR A 399 -14.24 -25.84 11.34
N LEU A 400 -14.83 -25.32 10.29
CA LEU A 400 -15.89 -24.32 10.32
C LEU A 400 -17.17 -24.93 9.79
N VAL A 401 -18.28 -24.67 10.46
CA VAL A 401 -19.60 -25.10 10.06
C VAL A 401 -20.41 -23.89 9.59
N ARG A 402 -21.05 -24.02 8.45
CA ARG A 402 -21.91 -22.98 7.90
C ARG A 402 -23.29 -23.03 8.56
N ARG A 403 -23.67 -21.93 9.21
CA ARG A 403 -25.02 -21.67 9.72
C ARG A 403 -25.58 -20.41 9.06
N GLY A 404 -26.41 -20.61 8.04
CA GLY A 404 -26.81 -19.48 7.19
C GLY A 404 -25.64 -18.81 6.52
N ALA A 405 -25.42 -17.51 6.79
CA ALA A 405 -24.31 -16.73 6.25
C ALA A 405 -23.02 -16.86 7.09
N VAL A 406 -23.10 -17.32 8.33
CA VAL A 406 -21.96 -17.34 9.28
C VAL A 406 -21.17 -18.64 9.13
N LEU A 407 -19.83 -18.53 9.15
CA LEU A 407 -18.92 -19.64 9.36
C LEU A 407 -18.51 -19.67 10.84
N GLU A 408 -18.99 -20.68 11.56
CA GLU A 408 -18.74 -20.88 12.98
C GLU A 408 -17.68 -21.96 13.19
N ILE A 409 -16.81 -21.76 14.18
CA ILE A 409 -15.85 -22.79 14.56
C ILE A 409 -16.56 -24.01 15.13
N LEU A 410 -16.25 -25.19 14.63
CA LEU A 410 -16.66 -26.45 15.25
C LEU A 410 -15.78 -26.70 16.47
N ASP A 411 -16.19 -26.22 17.63
CA ASP A 411 -15.48 -26.45 18.88
C ASP A 411 -16.19 -27.55 19.66
N GLY A 412 -15.45 -28.59 20.08
CA GLY A 412 -16.00 -29.69 20.84
C GLY A 412 -16.53 -29.26 22.24
N ASN A 413 -16.37 -28.01 22.66
CA ASN A 413 -16.71 -27.52 23.99
C ASN A 413 -17.37 -26.13 24.07
N LYS A 414 -17.63 -25.44 22.97
CA LYS A 414 -18.40 -24.19 22.99
C LYS A 414 -19.67 -24.33 22.17
N LYS A 415 -20.81 -24.23 22.84
CA LYS A 415 -22.09 -23.93 22.19
C LYS A 415 -21.92 -22.62 21.42
N SER A 416 -22.52 -22.60 20.22
CA SER A 416 -22.75 -21.48 19.33
C SER A 416 -22.61 -20.11 19.97
N PHE A 417 -22.21 -19.10 19.17
CA PHE A 417 -22.39 -17.68 19.49
C PHE A 417 -23.63 -17.48 20.35
N ASP A 418 -23.45 -17.42 21.67
CA ASP A 418 -24.48 -16.93 22.56
C ASP A 418 -24.51 -15.39 22.34
N TRP A 419 -25.49 -15.03 21.55
CA TRP A 419 -25.95 -13.66 21.39
C TRP A 419 -26.93 -13.34 22.55
N ASP A 420 -26.52 -13.55 23.82
CA ASP A 420 -27.29 -13.10 25.00
C ASP A 420 -26.90 -11.64 25.35
#